data_955f728d4b01bf7e1219927bfa5cc3e1
#
_entry.id   955f728d4b01bf7e1219927bfa5cc3e1
#
_cell.length_a   1.000
_cell.length_b   1.000
_cell.length_c   1.000
_cell.angle_alpha   90.00
_cell.angle_beta   90.00
_cell.angle_gamma   90.00
#
_symmetry.space_group_name_H-M   'P 1'
#
loop_
_entity.id
_entity.type
_entity.pdbx_description
1 polymer ?
#
loop_
_entity_poly.entity_id
_entity_poly.type
_entity_poly.pdbx_seq_one_letter_code
_entity_poly.pdbx_strand_id
1 'polypeptide(L)'
;RENVFMSVIDVHRPHALDKEHAREAAESLAKDLSSQFDVHYQWEGDHLKFKRSGVKGHLNITPTDLHIHLELGLMLRPFKSRIEQEIHSQLDQIIKA
;
A
#
# COMPACT_ATOMS: atom_id res chain seq x y z
N ARG A 1 -8.95 -18.98 11.84
CA ARG A 1 -7.85 -19.91 11.87
C ARG A 1 -6.69 -19.50 11.00
N GLU A 2 -6.96 -19.28 9.73
CA GLU A 2 -5.91 -18.79 8.84
C GLU A 2 -5.34 -17.47 9.31
N ASN A 3 -6.15 -16.70 10.00
CA ASN A 3 -5.74 -15.39 10.49
C ASN A 3 -4.60 -15.48 11.49
N VAL A 4 -4.42 -16.64 12.12
CA VAL A 4 -3.32 -16.83 13.06
C VAL A 4 -1.98 -16.61 12.38
N PHE A 5 -1.91 -16.92 11.08
CA PHE A 5 -0.67 -16.84 10.32
C PHE A 5 -0.58 -15.61 9.44
N MET A 6 -1.60 -14.73 9.52
CA MET A 6 -1.64 -13.55 8.68
C MET A 6 -1.27 -12.33 9.48
N SER A 7 -0.51 -11.45 8.86
CA SER A 7 -0.28 -10.12 9.38
C SER A 7 -0.95 -9.13 8.46
N VAL A 8 -1.49 -8.07 9.03
CA VAL A 8 -2.22 -7.07 8.27
C VAL A 8 -1.56 -5.72 8.46
N ILE A 9 -1.34 -5.02 7.36
CA ILE A 9 -0.93 -3.63 7.36
C ILE A 9 -2.11 -2.83 6.84
N ASP A 10 -2.57 -1.87 7.61
CA ASP A 10 -3.73 -1.07 7.26
C ASP A 10 -3.42 0.38 7.61
N VAL A 11 -3.22 1.19 6.57
CA VAL A 11 -2.80 2.57 6.76
C VAL A 11 -3.77 3.49 6.04
N HIS A 12 -4.28 4.47 6.77
CA HIS A 12 -5.08 5.56 6.23
C HIS A 12 -4.27 6.83 6.27
N ARG A 13 -4.28 7.57 5.18
CA ARG A 13 -3.59 8.85 5.15
C ARG A 13 -4.50 9.88 4.51
N PRO A 14 -4.91 10.92 5.26
CA PRO A 14 -5.70 12.01 4.67
C PRO A 14 -4.86 12.79 3.67
N HIS A 15 -5.53 13.33 2.65
CA HIS A 15 -4.84 14.15 1.67
C HIS A 15 -5.80 15.22 1.14
N ALA A 16 -5.20 16.26 0.57
CA ALA A 16 -5.94 17.34 -0.07
C ALA A 16 -5.58 17.44 -1.55
N LEU A 17 -5.09 16.36 -2.14
CA LEU A 17 -4.69 16.34 -3.55
C LEU A 17 -5.92 16.18 -4.44
N ASP A 18 -5.83 16.72 -5.65
CA ASP A 18 -6.84 16.42 -6.64
C ASP A 18 -6.67 14.97 -7.11
N LYS A 19 -7.62 14.51 -7.92
CA LYS A 19 -7.65 13.11 -8.32
C LYS A 19 -6.38 12.70 -9.07
N GLU A 20 -5.93 13.54 -9.96
CA GLU A 20 -4.75 13.21 -10.75
C GLU A 20 -3.50 13.09 -9.90
N HIS A 21 -3.29 14.03 -8.99
CA HIS A 21 -2.13 13.98 -8.11
C HIS A 21 -2.23 12.84 -7.10
N ALA A 22 -3.46 12.53 -6.65
CA ALA A 22 -3.65 11.39 -5.76
C ALA A 22 -3.30 10.08 -6.47
N ARG A 23 -3.67 9.96 -7.75
CA ARG A 23 -3.31 8.78 -8.52
C ARG A 23 -1.80 8.68 -8.71
N GLU A 24 -1.14 9.82 -8.95
CA GLU A 24 0.32 9.83 -9.08
C GLU A 24 1.00 9.40 -7.77
N ALA A 25 0.47 9.86 -6.65
CA ALA A 25 1.00 9.46 -5.35
C ALA A 25 0.85 7.96 -5.14
N ALA A 26 -0.32 7.42 -5.48
CA ALA A 26 -0.55 5.98 -5.35
C ALA A 26 0.37 5.19 -6.27
N GLU A 27 0.57 5.66 -7.48
CA GLU A 27 1.45 4.99 -8.43
C GLU A 27 2.89 5.00 -7.92
N SER A 28 3.32 6.12 -7.37
CA SER A 28 4.67 6.23 -6.83
C SER A 28 4.89 5.25 -5.67
N LEU A 29 3.91 5.15 -4.78
CA LEU A 29 3.98 4.20 -3.68
C LEU A 29 4.01 2.76 -4.20
N ALA A 30 3.16 2.46 -5.18
CA ALA A 30 3.09 1.12 -5.73
C ALA A 30 4.41 0.73 -6.40
N LYS A 31 5.02 1.66 -7.13
CA LYS A 31 6.31 1.40 -7.75
C LYS A 31 7.39 1.12 -6.72
N ASP A 32 7.37 1.86 -5.63
CA ASP A 32 8.33 1.67 -4.57
C ASP A 32 8.19 0.30 -3.93
N LEU A 33 6.96 -0.10 -3.62
CA LEU A 33 6.72 -1.42 -3.06
C LEU A 33 7.10 -2.53 -4.03
N SER A 34 6.81 -2.32 -5.31
CA SER A 34 7.19 -3.28 -6.34
C SER A 34 8.70 -3.43 -6.43
N SER A 35 9.41 -2.32 -6.39
CA SER A 35 10.86 -2.34 -6.50
C SER A 35 11.53 -2.98 -5.29
N GLN A 36 11.04 -2.70 -4.10
CA GLN A 36 11.71 -3.15 -2.88
C GLN A 36 11.26 -4.53 -2.42
N PHE A 37 10.01 -4.88 -2.66
CA PHE A 37 9.45 -6.11 -2.10
C PHE A 37 8.91 -7.06 -3.17
N ASP A 38 9.16 -6.73 -4.43
CA ASP A 38 8.78 -7.60 -5.56
C ASP A 38 7.28 -7.85 -5.62
N VAL A 39 6.48 -6.83 -5.27
CA VAL A 39 5.03 -6.91 -5.31
C VAL A 39 4.56 -6.41 -6.67
N HIS A 40 3.66 -7.16 -7.29
CA HIS A 40 3.04 -6.72 -8.54
C HIS A 40 1.81 -5.89 -8.24
N TYR A 41 1.53 -4.92 -9.08
CA TYR A 41 0.34 -4.11 -8.89
C TYR A 41 -0.35 -3.85 -10.21
N GLN A 42 -1.63 -3.57 -10.10
CA GLN A 42 -2.47 -3.33 -11.27
C GLN A 42 -3.60 -2.37 -10.90
N TRP A 43 -3.82 -1.39 -11.75
CA TRP A 43 -4.94 -0.48 -11.57
C TRP A 43 -6.26 -1.15 -11.93
N GLU A 44 -7.27 -0.92 -11.10
CA GLU A 44 -8.64 -1.32 -11.38
C GLU A 44 -9.53 -0.14 -11.01
N GLY A 45 -9.88 0.68 -12.02
CA GLY A 45 -10.60 1.91 -11.74
C GLY A 45 -9.76 2.86 -10.91
N ASP A 46 -10.29 3.26 -9.77
CA ASP A 46 -9.62 4.20 -8.88
C ASP A 46 -8.88 3.51 -7.74
N HIS A 47 -8.58 2.23 -7.89
CA HIS A 47 -7.79 1.56 -6.86
C HIS A 47 -6.74 0.67 -7.50
N LEU A 48 -5.74 0.35 -6.69
CA LEU A 48 -4.66 -0.55 -7.08
C LEU A 48 -4.83 -1.87 -6.36
N LYS A 49 -4.55 -2.94 -7.06
CA LYS A 49 -4.46 -4.26 -6.48
C LYS A 49 -3.02 -4.69 -6.39
N PHE A 50 -2.62 -5.21 -5.23
CA PHE A 50 -1.27 -5.73 -5.01
C PHE A 50 -1.31 -7.24 -4.90
N LYS A 51 -0.31 -7.88 -5.49
CA LYS A 51 -0.27 -9.33 -5.47
C LYS A 51 1.15 -9.85 -5.62
N ARG A 52 1.50 -10.81 -4.80
CA ARG A 52 2.67 -11.66 -4.96
C ARG A 52 2.48 -12.86 -4.06
N SER A 53 3.36 -13.86 -4.20
CA SER A 53 3.30 -15.00 -3.29
C SER A 53 3.45 -14.51 -1.85
N GLY A 54 2.44 -14.77 -1.03
CA GLY A 54 2.43 -14.36 0.37
C GLY A 54 1.96 -12.95 0.64
N VAL A 55 1.53 -12.20 -0.40
CA VAL A 55 1.01 -10.84 -0.22
C VAL A 55 -0.21 -10.65 -1.09
N LYS A 56 -1.24 -10.05 -0.52
CA LYS A 56 -2.35 -9.53 -1.32
C LYS A 56 -2.90 -8.30 -0.64
N GLY A 57 -3.44 -7.40 -1.43
CA GLY A 57 -4.02 -6.20 -0.85
C GLY A 57 -4.43 -5.23 -1.91
N HIS A 58 -4.75 -4.03 -1.46
CA HIS A 58 -5.23 -2.99 -2.36
C HIS A 58 -4.95 -1.63 -1.76
N LEU A 59 -4.99 -0.63 -2.62
CA LEU A 59 -4.90 0.76 -2.23
C LEU A 59 -6.07 1.48 -2.85
N ASN A 60 -6.91 2.08 -2.02
CA ASN A 60 -8.08 2.83 -2.46
C ASN A 60 -7.82 4.32 -2.34
N ILE A 61 -8.29 5.07 -3.35
CA ILE A 61 -8.16 6.51 -3.37
C ILE A 61 -9.55 7.10 -3.28
N THR A 62 -9.77 7.95 -2.27
CA THR A 62 -10.98 8.76 -2.19
C THR A 62 -10.58 10.22 -2.31
N PRO A 63 -11.54 11.14 -2.46
CA PRO A 63 -11.20 12.54 -2.55
C PRO A 63 -10.46 13.09 -1.34
N THR A 64 -10.57 12.45 -0.18
CA THR A 64 -9.98 12.97 1.05
C THR A 64 -8.99 12.03 1.71
N ASP A 65 -8.79 10.83 1.17
CA ASP A 65 -8.05 9.81 1.91
C ASP A 65 -7.38 8.82 0.96
N LEU A 66 -6.24 8.30 1.38
CA LEU A 66 -5.62 7.13 0.79
C LEU A 66 -5.64 6.02 1.83
N HIS A 67 -6.07 4.86 1.41
CA HIS A 67 -6.16 3.71 2.29
C HIS A 67 -5.46 2.52 1.66
N ILE A 68 -4.40 2.05 2.28
CA ILE A 68 -3.70 0.86 1.81
C ILE A 68 -3.89 -0.25 2.82
N HIS A 69 -4.26 -1.41 2.30
CA HIS A 69 -4.49 -2.61 3.10
C HIS A 69 -3.70 -3.75 2.47
N LEU A 70 -2.80 -4.35 3.26
CA LEU A 70 -2.00 -5.47 2.79
C LEU A 70 -2.13 -6.62 3.77
N GLU A 71 -2.26 -7.82 3.24
CA GLU A 71 -2.26 -9.05 4.04
C GLU A 71 -0.99 -9.81 3.73
N LEU A 72 -0.25 -10.15 4.78
CA LEU A 72 1.03 -10.84 4.65
C LEU A 72 0.90 -12.25 5.20
N GLY A 73 1.34 -13.22 4.39
CA GLY A 73 1.41 -14.59 4.84
C GLY A 73 2.52 -14.80 5.85
N LEU A 74 2.59 -16.00 6.39
CA LEU A 74 3.52 -16.32 7.46
C LEU A 74 4.97 -16.03 7.09
N MET A 75 5.35 -16.33 5.86
CA MET A 75 6.73 -16.15 5.41
C MET A 75 7.17 -14.70 5.41
N LEU A 76 6.22 -13.78 5.28
CA LEU A 76 6.55 -12.37 5.18
C LEU A 76 6.29 -11.59 6.46
N ARG A 77 5.84 -12.26 7.51
CA ARG A 77 5.62 -11.58 8.80
C ARG A 77 6.84 -10.82 9.30
N PRO A 78 8.06 -11.36 9.17
CA PRO A 78 9.23 -10.61 9.64
C PRO A 78 9.44 -9.29 8.94
N PHE A 79 8.84 -9.11 7.78
CA PHE A 79 9.00 -7.87 7.00
C PHE A 79 7.90 -6.85 7.27
N LYS A 80 6.95 -7.16 8.13
CA LYS A 80 5.80 -6.29 8.34
C LYS A 80 6.22 -4.89 8.75
N SER A 81 7.08 -4.77 9.74
CA SER A 81 7.50 -3.46 10.23
C SER A 81 8.22 -2.68 9.14
N ARG A 82 9.06 -3.37 8.37
CA ARG A 82 9.81 -2.72 7.32
C ARG A 82 8.90 -2.21 6.21
N ILE A 83 7.91 -3.02 5.84
CA ILE A 83 6.96 -2.60 4.81
C ILE A 83 6.14 -1.43 5.31
N GLU A 84 5.67 -1.48 6.56
CA GLU A 84 4.92 -0.38 7.14
C GLU A 84 5.73 0.91 7.15
N GLN A 85 6.99 0.81 7.57
CA GLN A 85 7.84 2.00 7.61
C GLN A 85 8.05 2.59 6.23
N GLU A 86 8.19 1.73 5.22
CA GLU A 86 8.37 2.21 3.86
C GLU A 86 7.10 2.90 3.36
N ILE A 87 5.94 2.35 3.67
CA ILE A 87 4.68 2.97 3.28
C ILE A 87 4.57 4.36 3.90
N HIS A 88 4.82 4.47 5.21
CA HIS A 88 4.74 5.77 5.88
C HIS A 88 5.75 6.75 5.34
N SER A 89 6.98 6.29 5.09
CA SER A 89 8.02 7.14 4.56
C SER A 89 7.65 7.69 3.20
N GLN A 90 7.14 6.84 2.32
CA GLN A 90 6.73 7.28 0.99
C GLN A 90 5.55 8.23 1.06
N LEU A 91 4.58 7.93 1.89
CA LEU A 91 3.42 8.81 2.03
C LEU A 91 3.82 10.17 2.60
N ASP A 92 4.76 10.19 3.54
CA ASP A 92 5.26 11.44 4.10
C ASP A 92 5.94 12.30 3.03
N GLN A 93 6.62 11.68 2.08
CA GLN A 93 7.29 12.40 1.02
C GLN A 93 6.33 12.90 -0.05
N ILE A 94 5.32 12.09 -0.35
CA ILE A 94 4.41 12.38 -1.46
C ILE A 94 3.27 13.29 -1.02
N ILE A 95 2.73 13.05 0.16
CA ILE A 95 1.61 13.81 0.69
C ILE A 95 2.13 14.66 1.83
N LYS A 96 2.46 15.89 1.53
CA LYS A 96 2.95 16.82 2.53
C LYS A 96 1.77 17.57 3.13
N ALA A 97 1.70 17.51 4.44
CA ALA A 97 0.61 18.16 5.14
C ALA A 97 0.71 19.66 5.05
#